data_067a8b51dc1c3c2c37fd8504602bf553
#
_entry.id   067a8b51dc1c3c2c37fd8504602bf553
#
_cell.length_a   1.000
_cell.length_b   1.000
_cell.length_c   1.000
_cell.angle_alpha   90.00
_cell.angle_beta   90.00
_cell.angle_gamma   90.00
#
_symmetry.space_group_name_H-M   'P 1'
#
loop_
_entity.id
_entity.type
_entity.pdbx_description
1 polymer ?
#
loop_
_entity_poly.entity_id
_entity_poly.type
_entity_poly.pdbx_seq_one_letter_code
_entity_poly.pdbx_strand_id
1 'polypeptide(L)'
;MEIYYEAKRKADEHLKQSGLSYTIVRPGALLHEEKTGKIEAAAHIPDDRDIEISREDVATVLVESLTESNVKNKAFDLIKGDTPVEEALRNL
;
A
#
# COMPACT_ATOMS: atom_id res chain seq x y z
N MET A 1 -10.62 -12.02 1.50
CA MET A 1 -10.04 -10.84 0.84
C MET A 1 -8.70 -11.18 0.24
N GLU A 2 -8.45 -10.74 -0.96
CA GLU A 2 -7.17 -10.95 -1.62
C GLU A 2 -6.38 -9.64 -1.63
N ILE A 3 -5.06 -9.74 -1.43
CA ILE A 3 -4.17 -8.60 -1.46
C ILE A 3 -3.30 -8.69 -2.71
N TYR A 4 -3.26 -7.60 -3.45
CA TYR A 4 -2.49 -7.51 -4.69
C TYR A 4 -1.38 -6.47 -4.54
N TYR A 5 -0.19 -6.88 -4.97
CA TYR A 5 0.95 -6.00 -5.13
C TYR A 5 0.99 -5.54 -6.58
N GLU A 6 1.02 -4.24 -6.80
CA GLU A 6 1.04 -3.70 -8.14
C GLU A 6 1.96 -2.50 -8.24
N ALA A 7 2.91 -2.54 -9.17
CA ALA A 7 3.82 -1.44 -9.44
C ALA A 7 3.23 -0.40 -10.39
N LYS A 8 2.20 -0.78 -11.16
CA LYS A 8 1.53 0.09 -12.15
C LYS A 8 0.02 -0.14 -12.10
N ARG A 9 -0.77 0.88 -12.42
CA ARG A 9 -2.23 0.85 -12.33
C ARG A 9 -2.91 0.08 -13.48
N LYS A 10 -2.42 -1.08 -13.88
CA LYS A 10 -2.94 -1.79 -15.04
C LYS A 10 -4.11 -2.72 -14.75
N ALA A 11 -4.15 -3.32 -13.57
CA ALA A 11 -5.13 -4.33 -13.24
C ALA A 11 -6.29 -3.84 -12.37
N ASP A 12 -6.25 -2.58 -11.90
CA ASP A 12 -7.21 -2.03 -10.95
C ASP A 12 -8.66 -2.17 -11.43
N GLU A 13 -8.95 -1.78 -12.67
CA GLU A 13 -10.30 -1.82 -13.19
C GLU A 13 -10.85 -3.23 -13.31
N HIS A 14 -10.01 -4.17 -13.74
CA HIS A 14 -10.41 -5.57 -13.84
C HIS A 14 -10.76 -6.14 -12.47
N LEU A 15 -9.93 -5.87 -11.46
CA LEU A 15 -10.16 -6.33 -10.09
C LEU A 15 -11.42 -5.70 -9.49
N LYS A 16 -11.63 -4.42 -9.71
CA LYS A 16 -12.82 -3.71 -9.23
C LYS A 16 -14.10 -4.26 -9.83
N GLN A 17 -14.05 -4.71 -11.09
CA GLN A 17 -15.20 -5.27 -11.79
C GLN A 17 -15.46 -6.74 -11.46
N SER A 18 -14.52 -7.44 -10.84
CA SER A 18 -14.65 -8.88 -10.58
C SER A 18 -15.66 -9.22 -9.50
N GLY A 19 -16.05 -8.26 -8.66
CA GLY A 19 -16.95 -8.50 -7.53
C GLY A 19 -16.29 -9.16 -6.33
N LEU A 20 -14.98 -9.42 -6.39
CA LEU A 20 -14.23 -10.01 -5.28
C LEU A 20 -13.73 -8.92 -4.33
N SER A 21 -13.59 -9.28 -3.04
CA SER A 21 -12.94 -8.40 -2.08
C SER A 21 -11.44 -8.32 -2.39
N TYR A 22 -10.89 -7.13 -2.41
CA TYR A 22 -9.49 -6.92 -2.77
C TYR A 22 -8.85 -5.80 -1.93
N THR A 23 -7.53 -5.80 -1.88
CA THR A 23 -6.71 -4.66 -1.45
C THR A 23 -5.54 -4.60 -2.43
N ILE A 24 -5.33 -3.45 -3.05
CA ILE A 24 -4.26 -3.25 -4.01
C ILE A 24 -3.23 -2.30 -3.42
N VAL A 25 -2.01 -2.79 -3.24
CA VAL A 25 -0.90 -2.01 -2.68
C VAL A 25 0.07 -1.67 -3.82
N ARG A 26 0.31 -0.38 -4.04
CA ARG A 26 1.22 0.12 -5.07
C ARG A 26 2.41 0.83 -4.41
N PRO A 27 3.45 0.09 -4.00
CA PRO A 27 4.62 0.73 -3.39
C PRO A 27 5.44 1.49 -4.42
N GLY A 28 6.15 2.51 -3.95
CA GLY A 28 7.11 3.24 -4.75
C GLY A 28 8.38 2.43 -5.01
N ALA A 29 9.52 3.12 -5.17
CA ALA A 29 10.80 2.47 -5.43
C ALA A 29 11.27 1.70 -4.20
N LEU A 30 11.57 0.41 -4.37
CA LEU A 30 11.92 -0.47 -3.27
C LEU A 30 13.40 -0.32 -2.89
N LEU A 31 13.65 -0.19 -1.59
CA LEU A 31 15.00 -0.08 -1.03
C LEU A 31 15.34 -1.32 -0.22
N HIS A 32 16.62 -1.69 -0.22
CA HIS A 32 17.18 -2.73 0.66
C HIS A 32 17.65 -2.08 1.96
N GLU A 33 16.73 -1.56 2.73
CA GLU A 33 17.00 -0.94 4.03
C GLU A 33 16.13 -1.61 5.08
N GLU A 34 16.51 -1.44 6.35
CA GLU A 34 15.70 -1.91 7.47
C GLU A 34 14.36 -1.17 7.50
N LYS A 35 13.36 -1.83 8.05
CA LYS A 35 12.04 -1.23 8.22
C LYS A 35 12.12 -0.02 9.13
N THR A 36 11.29 0.98 8.86
CA THR A 36 11.13 2.15 9.70
C THR A 36 9.90 2.05 10.58
N GLY A 37 8.92 1.24 10.17
CA GLY A 37 7.61 1.16 10.82
C GLY A 37 6.71 2.35 10.52
N LYS A 38 7.16 3.27 9.67
CA LYS A 38 6.43 4.50 9.36
C LYS A 38 6.32 4.67 7.85
N ILE A 39 5.14 5.05 7.38
CA ILE A 39 4.82 5.12 5.97
C ILE A 39 3.95 6.35 5.68
N GLU A 40 3.76 6.60 4.40
CA GLU A 40 2.68 7.44 3.89
C GLU A 40 1.86 6.61 2.91
N ALA A 41 0.55 6.59 3.09
CA ALA A 41 -0.37 5.86 2.23
C ALA A 41 -1.51 6.77 1.81
N ALA A 42 -1.84 6.76 0.53
CA ALA A 42 -2.93 7.57 -0.03
C ALA A 42 -3.43 6.94 -1.32
N ALA A 43 -4.65 7.26 -1.72
CA ALA A 43 -5.22 6.75 -2.97
C ALA A 43 -4.32 7.06 -4.17
N HIS A 44 -3.63 8.19 -4.14
CA HIS A 44 -2.65 8.56 -5.14
C HIS A 44 -1.56 9.42 -4.52
N ILE A 45 -0.31 9.05 -4.77
CA ILE A 45 0.86 9.86 -4.37
C ILE A 45 1.60 10.23 -5.66
N PRO A 46 1.74 11.54 -5.97
CA PRO A 46 2.50 11.96 -7.15
C PRO A 46 3.95 11.48 -7.10
N ASP A 47 4.51 11.13 -8.23
CA ASP A 47 5.89 10.64 -8.33
C ASP A 47 6.92 11.77 -8.50
N ASP A 48 6.49 13.03 -8.33
CA ASP A 48 7.38 14.20 -8.33
C ASP A 48 8.07 14.43 -6.99
N ARG A 49 7.93 13.53 -6.04
CA ARG A 49 8.55 13.56 -4.72
C ARG A 49 9.33 12.26 -4.49
N ASP A 50 10.01 12.15 -3.36
CA ASP A 50 10.71 10.92 -2.96
C ASP A 50 9.68 9.81 -2.74
N ILE A 51 9.69 8.81 -3.63
CA ILE A 51 8.73 7.70 -3.59
C ILE A 51 9.37 6.40 -3.08
N GLU A 52 10.50 6.48 -2.41
CA GLU A 52 11.21 5.29 -1.91
C GLU A 52 10.52 4.70 -0.68
N ILE A 53 10.67 3.38 -0.52
CA ILE A 53 10.18 2.69 0.66
C ILE A 53 10.99 1.41 0.87
N SER A 54 11.25 1.02 2.12
CA SER A 54 11.96 -0.20 2.39
C SER A 54 11.10 -1.43 2.07
N ARG A 55 11.72 -2.51 1.59
CA ARG A 55 11.02 -3.77 1.32
C ARG A 55 10.37 -4.33 2.57
N GLU A 56 11.00 -4.15 3.73
CA GLU A 56 10.46 -4.62 5.01
C GLU A 56 9.20 -3.85 5.41
N ASP A 57 9.14 -2.55 5.14
CA ASP A 57 7.94 -1.75 5.40
C ASP A 57 6.78 -2.20 4.49
N VAL A 58 7.06 -2.52 3.23
CA VAL A 58 6.04 -3.08 2.34
C VAL A 58 5.51 -4.40 2.88
N ALA A 59 6.40 -5.29 3.34
CA ALA A 59 5.98 -6.55 3.93
C ALA A 59 5.09 -6.34 5.16
N THR A 60 5.43 -5.38 6.02
CA THR A 60 4.62 -5.04 7.19
C THR A 60 3.23 -4.57 6.76
N VAL A 61 3.14 -3.73 5.73
CA VAL A 61 1.85 -3.26 5.21
C VAL A 61 1.00 -4.42 4.69
N LEU A 62 1.61 -5.36 3.96
CA LEU A 62 0.87 -6.51 3.44
C LEU A 62 0.29 -7.37 4.57
N VAL A 63 1.06 -7.59 5.63
CA VAL A 63 0.59 -8.36 6.80
C VAL A 63 -0.52 -7.62 7.53
N GLU A 64 -0.34 -6.33 7.82
CA GLU A 64 -1.36 -5.53 8.52
C GLU A 64 -2.65 -5.42 7.70
N SER A 65 -2.55 -5.38 6.37
CA SER A 65 -3.72 -5.29 5.49
C SER A 65 -4.62 -6.51 5.58
N LEU A 66 -4.10 -7.66 6.00
CA LEU A 66 -4.91 -8.87 6.18
C LEU A 66 -6.00 -8.71 7.24
N THR A 67 -5.75 -7.88 8.25
CA THR A 67 -6.67 -7.71 9.39
C THR A 67 -7.27 -6.31 9.49
N GLU A 68 -6.81 -5.35 8.67
CA GLU A 68 -7.32 -3.99 8.71
C GLU A 68 -8.50 -3.82 7.74
N SER A 69 -9.71 -3.80 8.28
CA SER A 69 -10.93 -3.74 7.46
C SER A 69 -11.03 -2.46 6.62
N ASN A 70 -10.38 -1.37 7.05
CA ASN A 70 -10.46 -0.10 6.33
C ASN A 70 -9.82 -0.14 4.93
N VAL A 71 -8.91 -1.08 4.67
CA VAL A 71 -8.26 -1.19 3.35
C VAL A 71 -8.98 -2.14 2.41
N LYS A 72 -10.03 -2.80 2.86
CA LYS A 72 -10.83 -3.70 2.04
C LYS A 72 -11.48 -2.93 0.89
N ASN A 73 -11.32 -3.45 -0.31
CA ASN A 73 -11.81 -2.83 -1.56
C ASN A 73 -11.18 -1.46 -1.84
N LYS A 74 -9.95 -1.25 -1.38
CA LYS A 74 -9.20 -0.04 -1.65
C LYS A 74 -7.92 -0.35 -2.40
N ALA A 75 -7.50 0.61 -3.23
CA ALA A 75 -6.21 0.63 -3.87
C ALA A 75 -5.49 1.88 -3.40
N PHE A 76 -4.22 1.78 -3.05
CA PHE A 76 -3.48 2.93 -2.55
C PHE A 76 -2.01 2.86 -2.91
N ASP A 77 -1.42 4.05 -3.05
CA ASP A 77 0.01 4.23 -3.21
C ASP A 77 0.68 4.24 -1.85
N LEU A 78 1.91 3.75 -1.77
CA LEU A 78 2.63 3.55 -0.53
C LEU A 78 4.09 3.99 -0.68
N ILE A 79 4.53 4.89 0.20
CA ILE A 79 5.93 5.33 0.27
C ILE A 79 6.36 5.41 1.72
N LYS A 80 7.65 5.60 1.98
CA LYS A 80 8.12 5.85 3.34
C LYS A 80 7.60 7.21 3.82
N GLY A 81 7.31 7.32 5.11
CA GLY A 81 6.73 8.52 5.68
C GLY A 81 6.95 8.61 7.17
N ASP A 82 6.05 9.34 7.85
CA ASP A 82 6.16 9.65 9.27
C ASP A 82 5.03 9.07 10.11
N THR A 83 4.12 8.31 9.52
CA THR A 83 2.96 7.78 10.20
C THR A 83 3.12 6.29 10.46
N PRO A 84 2.88 5.80 11.69
CA PRO A 84 2.92 4.37 11.96
C PRO A 84 2.01 3.59 11.02
N VAL A 85 2.44 2.40 10.59
CA VAL A 85 1.73 1.60 9.58
C VAL A 85 0.25 1.42 9.92
N GLU A 86 -0.07 1.01 11.14
CA GLU A 86 -1.45 0.77 11.55
C GLU A 86 -2.32 2.02 11.41
N GLU A 87 -1.80 3.16 11.85
CA GLU A 87 -2.52 4.43 11.78
C GLU A 87 -2.71 4.88 10.34
N ALA A 88 -1.68 4.76 9.51
CA ALA A 88 -1.75 5.13 8.09
C ALA A 88 -2.82 4.33 7.36
N LEU A 89 -2.93 3.04 7.61
CA LEU A 89 -3.95 2.19 6.99
C LEU A 89 -5.35 2.51 7.49
N ARG A 90 -5.50 2.81 8.79
CA ARG A 90 -6.81 3.19 9.34
C ARG A 90 -7.33 4.52 8.80
N ASN A 91 -6.43 5.40 8.40
CA ASN A 91 -6.78 6.74 7.91
C ASN A 91 -6.96 6.83 6.39
N LEU A 92 -6.87 5.72 5.69
CA LEU A 92 -7.10 5.69 4.23
C LEU A 92 -8.56 5.97 3.86
#